data_8977d3258a7e153ae6c9e2b674eb32bb
#
_entry.id   8977d3258a7e153ae6c9e2b674eb32bb
#
_cell.length_a   1.000
_cell.length_b   1.000
_cell.length_c   1.000
_cell.angle_alpha   90.00
_cell.angle_beta   90.00
_cell.angle_gamma   90.00
#
_symmetry.space_group_name_H-M   'P 1'
#
loop_
_entity.id
_entity.type
_entity.pdbx_description
1 polymer ?
#
loop_
_entity_poly.entity_id
_entity_poly.type
_entity_poly.pdbx_seq_one_letter_code
_entity_poly.pdbx_strand_id
1 'polypeptide(L)'
;RGLGDVYKRQGSVREQFLLLGRNSSRVQPVVQSTVSTEHERRQIGVLQLIAAYRNRGHQKAKLDPLGLAKREDVPDLDLAAHGLTKSDLDTVFNTGNLAIGKTEATLGEMVNAMEAAYCGSIGAEYMHIVDTKEKRWIQQRLEGARGQFNFNKDQKKGFLERLTAAEGLEKYLGNKYVGAKRFGLEGGESFIPMMNEIIQRAGSVSCKEVVIGMPHRGRLNLLVNILGKNPAELFGEFEGKALHKKGSGDVKYHQGFSSNVMTPGGEVHLALAFNPSHLEIVGPVVEGSVRARQVRRRDIGGDDVLPIIVHGDAAFAGQGVNQETFQMSQTRGYTVGGLSLIHI
;
A
#
# COMPACT_ATOMS: atom_id res chain seq x y z
N ARG A 1 38.46 -0.82 27.77
CA ARG A 1 37.75 -1.97 28.40
C ARG A 1 37.63 -3.03 27.31
N GLY A 2 38.44 -4.09 27.47
CA GLY A 2 38.72 -5.03 26.38
C GLY A 2 37.70 -6.18 26.31
N LEU A 3 37.78 -6.94 25.22
CA LEU A 3 37.00 -8.15 24.88
C LEU A 3 36.90 -9.19 26.03
N GLY A 4 37.82 -9.18 27.01
CA GLY A 4 37.79 -10.05 28.17
C GLY A 4 36.58 -9.89 29.11
N ASP A 5 35.96 -8.69 29.16
CA ASP A 5 34.75 -8.45 30.02
C ASP A 5 33.48 -9.01 29.42
N VAL A 6 33.42 -9.18 28.10
CA VAL A 6 32.26 -9.76 27.38
C VAL A 6 32.20 -11.27 27.62
N TYR A 7 33.35 -11.95 27.61
CA TYR A 7 33.43 -13.39 27.84
C TYR A 7 33.12 -13.80 29.29
N LYS A 8 33.49 -12.97 30.27
CA LYS A 8 33.10 -13.21 31.70
C LYS A 8 31.61 -13.11 31.96
N ARG A 9 30.92 -12.18 31.22
CA ARG A 9 29.44 -12.07 31.32
C ARG A 9 28.70 -13.26 30.68
N GLN A 10 29.24 -13.85 29.61
CA GLN A 10 28.65 -15.03 28.98
C GLN A 10 28.71 -16.26 29.89
N GLY A 11 29.73 -16.44 30.72
CA GLY A 11 29.82 -17.51 31.72
C GLY A 11 28.69 -17.40 32.73
N SER A 12 28.44 -16.23 33.31
CA SER A 12 27.40 -16.03 34.34
C SER A 12 25.97 -16.18 33.77
N VAL A 13 25.73 -15.76 32.52
CA VAL A 13 24.43 -15.96 31.84
C VAL A 13 24.19 -17.46 31.60
N ARG A 14 25.19 -18.19 31.15
CA ARG A 14 25.09 -19.65 30.96
C ARG A 14 24.80 -20.40 32.27
N GLU A 15 25.41 -20.00 33.37
CA GLU A 15 25.13 -20.59 34.68
C GLU A 15 23.71 -20.27 35.17
N GLN A 16 23.21 -19.08 34.94
CA GLN A 16 21.81 -18.71 35.21
C GLN A 16 20.81 -19.55 34.41
N PHE A 17 21.06 -19.77 33.10
CA PHE A 17 20.23 -20.66 32.29
C PHE A 17 20.29 -22.12 32.75
N LEU A 18 21.43 -22.62 33.20
CA LEU A 18 21.56 -23.97 33.74
C LEU A 18 20.85 -24.12 35.09
N LEU A 19 20.83 -23.09 35.92
CA LEU A 19 20.07 -23.05 37.18
C LEU A 19 18.55 -22.99 36.91
N LEU A 20 18.09 -22.22 35.91
CA LEU A 20 16.69 -22.21 35.49
C LEU A 20 16.26 -23.57 34.93
N GLY A 21 17.10 -24.25 34.16
CA GLY A 21 16.84 -25.60 33.65
C GLY A 21 16.77 -26.68 34.74
N ARG A 22 17.51 -26.52 35.84
CA ARG A 22 17.46 -27.45 36.97
C ARG A 22 16.22 -27.27 37.89
N ASN A 23 15.65 -26.06 37.89
CA ASN A 23 14.43 -25.77 38.64
C ASN A 23 13.13 -26.09 37.91
N SER A 24 13.17 -26.42 36.61
CA SER A 24 12.00 -26.75 35.81
C SER A 24 11.47 -28.18 35.98
N SER A 25 12.13 -29.03 36.79
CA SER A 25 11.75 -30.45 36.99
C SER A 25 10.69 -30.68 38.06
N ARG A 26 9.99 -29.67 38.55
CA ARG A 26 8.80 -29.82 39.40
C ARG A 26 7.60 -29.07 38.78
N VAL A 27 7.21 -29.46 37.59
CA VAL A 27 5.85 -29.16 37.11
C VAL A 27 4.95 -30.21 37.78
N GLN A 28 4.14 -29.76 38.75
CA GLN A 28 3.04 -30.57 39.23
C GLN A 28 2.10 -30.89 38.09
N PRO A 29 1.51 -32.09 38.00
CA PRO A 29 0.56 -32.40 36.96
C PRO A 29 -0.62 -31.43 37.06
N VAL A 30 -0.79 -30.61 36.02
CA VAL A 30 -1.98 -29.78 35.85
C VAL A 30 -3.18 -30.74 35.80
N VAL A 31 -4.17 -30.50 36.63
CA VAL A 31 -5.46 -31.17 36.59
C VAL A 31 -5.96 -31.14 35.14
N GLN A 32 -6.11 -32.30 34.53
CA GLN A 32 -6.67 -32.46 33.19
C GLN A 32 -8.08 -31.89 33.18
N SER A 33 -8.26 -30.71 32.63
CA SER A 33 -9.56 -30.29 32.18
C SER A 33 -9.95 -31.19 31.00
N THR A 34 -11.17 -31.71 31.03
CA THR A 34 -11.72 -32.66 30.07
C THR A 34 -12.05 -32.04 28.69
N VAL A 35 -11.44 -30.93 28.34
CA VAL A 35 -11.43 -30.45 26.97
C VAL A 35 -10.44 -31.32 26.20
N SER A 36 -10.92 -31.95 25.14
CA SER A 36 -10.14 -32.87 24.34
C SER A 36 -8.83 -32.21 23.90
N THR A 37 -7.69 -32.76 24.29
CA THR A 37 -6.35 -32.32 23.85
C THR A 37 -6.24 -32.25 22.32
N GLU A 38 -7.09 -32.98 21.63
CA GLU A 38 -7.21 -32.97 20.17
C GLU A 38 -7.88 -31.69 19.66
N HIS A 39 -8.94 -31.19 20.29
CA HIS A 39 -9.56 -29.91 19.91
C HIS A 39 -8.61 -28.75 20.14
N GLU A 40 -7.87 -28.73 21.25
CA GLU A 40 -6.86 -27.71 21.52
C GLU A 40 -5.74 -27.71 20.48
N ARG A 41 -5.27 -28.91 20.05
CA ARG A 41 -4.27 -29.04 19.00
C ARG A 41 -4.79 -28.49 17.67
N ARG A 42 -6.04 -28.79 17.29
CA ARG A 42 -6.69 -28.24 16.09
C ARG A 42 -6.89 -26.73 16.18
N GLN A 43 -7.24 -26.21 17.36
CA GLN A 43 -7.33 -24.76 17.58
C GLN A 43 -6.00 -24.06 17.31
N ILE A 44 -4.87 -24.65 17.71
CA ILE A 44 -3.54 -24.13 17.38
C ILE A 44 -3.34 -24.15 15.86
N GLY A 45 -3.72 -25.23 15.17
CA GLY A 45 -3.66 -25.34 13.72
C GLY A 45 -4.47 -24.24 13.02
N VAL A 46 -5.66 -23.92 13.54
CA VAL A 46 -6.49 -22.81 13.03
C VAL A 46 -5.77 -21.46 13.14
N LEU A 47 -5.15 -21.17 14.28
CA LEU A 47 -4.40 -19.92 14.46
C LEU A 47 -3.17 -19.85 13.54
N GLN A 48 -2.50 -20.98 13.31
CA GLN A 48 -1.39 -21.06 12.35
C GLN A 48 -1.86 -20.85 10.92
N LEU A 49 -3.01 -21.43 10.53
CA LEU A 49 -3.61 -21.24 9.23
C LEU A 49 -3.97 -19.75 8.98
N ILE A 50 -4.56 -19.06 9.97
CA ILE A 50 -4.82 -17.62 9.90
C ILE A 50 -3.52 -16.86 9.66
N ALA A 51 -2.46 -17.19 10.38
CA ALA A 51 -1.15 -16.56 10.18
C ALA A 51 -0.57 -16.86 8.79
N ALA A 52 -0.76 -18.07 8.27
CA ALA A 52 -0.32 -18.46 6.92
C ALA A 52 -1.03 -17.64 5.84
N TYR A 53 -2.36 -17.48 5.90
CA TYR A 53 -3.09 -16.62 4.96
C TYR A 53 -2.61 -15.17 4.99
N ARG A 54 -2.35 -14.60 6.17
CA ARG A 54 -1.84 -13.23 6.32
C ARG A 54 -0.45 -13.05 5.71
N ASN A 55 0.40 -14.06 5.81
CA ASN A 55 1.77 -14.01 5.30
C ASN A 55 1.90 -14.40 3.83
N ARG A 56 1.07 -15.34 3.34
CA ARG A 56 1.25 -15.97 2.03
C ARG A 56 0.03 -15.93 1.13
N GLY A 57 -1.13 -15.44 1.59
CA GLY A 57 -2.36 -15.42 0.80
C GLY A 57 -2.22 -14.64 -0.51
N HIS A 58 -1.40 -13.58 -0.53
CA HIS A 58 -1.10 -12.81 -1.73
C HIS A 58 -0.48 -13.66 -2.85
N GLN A 59 0.26 -14.72 -2.54
CA GLN A 59 0.84 -15.63 -3.54
C GLN A 59 -0.24 -16.40 -4.31
N LYS A 60 -1.41 -16.63 -3.69
CA LYS A 60 -2.59 -17.26 -4.32
C LYS A 60 -3.57 -16.24 -4.90
N ALA A 61 -3.38 -14.94 -4.64
CA ALA A 61 -4.28 -13.89 -5.09
C ALA A 61 -4.31 -13.75 -6.63
N LYS A 62 -5.48 -13.55 -7.21
CA LYS A 62 -5.71 -13.48 -8.67
C LYS A 62 -5.34 -12.10 -9.20
N LEU A 63 -4.04 -11.80 -9.29
CA LEU A 63 -3.51 -10.49 -9.67
C LEU A 63 -3.32 -10.31 -11.18
N ASP A 64 -3.37 -11.39 -11.94
CA ASP A 64 -3.23 -11.36 -13.40
C ASP A 64 -4.61 -11.48 -14.06
N PRO A 65 -5.19 -10.39 -14.56
CA PRO A 65 -6.49 -10.41 -15.21
C PRO A 65 -6.48 -11.15 -16.56
N LEU A 66 -5.30 -11.30 -17.18
CA LEU A 66 -5.15 -12.01 -18.45
C LEU A 66 -4.94 -13.51 -18.27
N GLY A 67 -4.64 -13.97 -17.04
CA GLY A 67 -4.43 -15.38 -16.73
C GLY A 67 -3.20 -16.01 -17.38
N LEU A 68 -2.20 -15.21 -17.73
CA LEU A 68 -0.97 -15.65 -18.41
C LEU A 68 0.07 -16.20 -17.42
N ALA A 69 0.05 -15.71 -16.17
CA ALA A 69 0.99 -16.15 -15.15
C ALA A 69 0.61 -17.52 -14.61
N LYS A 70 1.56 -18.47 -14.66
CA LYS A 70 1.43 -19.73 -13.93
C LYS A 70 1.73 -19.45 -12.46
N ARG A 71 0.82 -19.85 -11.59
CA ARG A 71 1.01 -19.75 -10.15
C ARG A 71 1.45 -21.07 -9.59
N GLU A 72 2.38 -21.02 -8.69
CA GLU A 72 2.80 -22.18 -7.91
C GLU A 72 1.78 -22.45 -6.81
N ASP A 73 1.68 -23.73 -6.41
CA ASP A 73 0.90 -24.10 -5.22
C ASP A 73 1.53 -23.49 -3.97
N VAL A 74 0.70 -23.14 -3.01
CA VAL A 74 1.12 -22.59 -1.72
C VAL A 74 0.70 -23.55 -0.62
N PRO A 75 1.51 -24.58 -0.32
CA PRO A 75 1.15 -25.64 0.62
C PRO A 75 0.81 -25.16 2.02
N ASP A 76 1.40 -24.04 2.44
CA ASP A 76 1.13 -23.43 3.75
C ASP A 76 -0.33 -22.92 3.89
N LEU A 77 -1.10 -22.84 2.80
CA LEU A 77 -2.52 -22.50 2.86
C LEU A 77 -3.44 -23.70 2.91
N ASP A 78 -2.88 -24.93 2.83
CA ASP A 78 -3.64 -26.15 2.91
C ASP A 78 -3.95 -26.53 4.37
N LEU A 79 -5.15 -27.04 4.61
CA LEU A 79 -5.56 -27.51 5.94
C LEU A 79 -4.59 -28.55 6.51
N ALA A 80 -4.11 -29.47 5.65
CA ALA A 80 -3.22 -30.55 6.04
C ALA A 80 -1.88 -30.08 6.62
N ALA A 81 -1.37 -28.93 6.15
CA ALA A 81 -0.13 -28.34 6.68
C ALA A 81 -0.25 -27.93 8.16
N HIS A 82 -1.49 -27.78 8.65
CA HIS A 82 -1.79 -27.36 10.02
C HIS A 82 -2.45 -28.45 10.85
N GLY A 83 -2.40 -29.72 10.39
CA GLY A 83 -3.03 -30.85 11.07
C GLY A 83 -4.57 -30.78 11.07
N LEU A 84 -5.14 -30.05 10.12
CA LEU A 84 -6.58 -29.91 9.90
C LEU A 84 -7.00 -30.73 8.67
N THR A 85 -8.28 -31.12 8.63
CA THR A 85 -8.84 -31.92 7.55
C THR A 85 -10.16 -31.33 7.05
N LYS A 86 -10.67 -31.83 5.93
CA LYS A 86 -11.98 -31.42 5.43
C LYS A 86 -13.14 -31.76 6.38
N SER A 87 -12.98 -32.80 7.23
CA SER A 87 -13.98 -33.13 8.26
C SER A 87 -14.06 -32.12 9.39
N ASP A 88 -13.08 -31.23 9.52
CA ASP A 88 -13.06 -30.18 10.52
C ASP A 88 -13.80 -28.90 10.08
N LEU A 89 -14.22 -28.82 8.82
CA LEU A 89 -14.82 -27.60 8.25
C LEU A 89 -16.09 -27.14 9.01
N ASP A 90 -16.86 -28.09 9.54
CA ASP A 90 -18.08 -27.80 10.30
C ASP A 90 -17.80 -27.63 11.81
N THR A 91 -16.57 -27.85 12.25
CA THR A 91 -16.17 -27.70 13.65
C THR A 91 -16.01 -26.21 14.00
N VAL A 92 -16.57 -25.81 15.13
CA VAL A 92 -16.48 -24.44 15.64
C VAL A 92 -15.15 -24.26 16.41
N PHE A 93 -14.44 -23.20 16.08
CA PHE A 93 -13.20 -22.76 16.71
C PHE A 93 -13.25 -21.30 17.11
N ASN A 94 -12.40 -20.93 18.07
CA ASN A 94 -12.19 -19.52 18.39
C ASN A 94 -11.44 -18.82 17.24
N THR A 95 -11.97 -17.69 16.81
CA THR A 95 -11.39 -16.91 15.68
C THR A 95 -10.08 -16.20 16.04
N GLY A 96 -9.72 -16.19 17.32
CA GLY A 96 -8.57 -15.44 17.81
C GLY A 96 -8.73 -13.94 17.53
N ASN A 97 -7.89 -13.44 16.65
CA ASN A 97 -7.91 -12.05 16.23
C ASN A 97 -8.31 -11.85 14.76
N LEU A 98 -8.90 -12.85 14.12
CA LEU A 98 -9.46 -12.74 12.77
C LEU A 98 -10.68 -11.81 12.80
N ALA A 99 -10.64 -10.74 12.01
CA ALA A 99 -11.62 -9.65 12.08
C ALA A 99 -12.87 -9.93 11.23
N ILE A 100 -13.57 -11.02 11.52
CA ILE A 100 -14.80 -11.42 10.81
C ILE A 100 -16.09 -11.08 11.56
N GLY A 101 -15.99 -10.34 12.66
CA GLY A 101 -17.14 -9.90 13.46
C GLY A 101 -17.73 -10.97 14.39
N LYS A 102 -17.04 -12.09 14.60
CA LYS A 102 -17.43 -13.19 15.48
C LYS A 102 -16.23 -13.62 16.32
N THR A 103 -16.44 -14.03 17.56
CA THR A 103 -15.41 -14.63 18.43
C THR A 103 -15.22 -16.11 18.18
N GLU A 104 -16.24 -16.78 17.65
CA GLU A 104 -16.25 -18.18 17.27
C GLU A 104 -16.93 -18.35 15.91
N ALA A 105 -16.40 -19.24 15.08
CA ALA A 105 -16.93 -19.55 13.76
C ALA A 105 -16.53 -20.97 13.35
N THR A 106 -17.21 -21.56 12.39
CA THR A 106 -16.75 -22.82 11.82
C THR A 106 -15.44 -22.61 11.04
N LEU A 107 -14.60 -23.65 10.95
CA LEU A 107 -13.38 -23.58 10.15
C LEU A 107 -13.69 -23.19 8.70
N GLY A 108 -14.77 -23.71 8.12
CA GLY A 108 -15.20 -23.38 6.77
C GLY A 108 -15.53 -21.89 6.59
N GLU A 109 -16.25 -21.28 7.56
CA GLU A 109 -16.50 -19.84 7.55
C GLU A 109 -15.20 -19.02 7.60
N MET A 110 -14.24 -19.43 8.44
CA MET A 110 -12.96 -18.75 8.56
C MET A 110 -12.12 -18.88 7.29
N VAL A 111 -12.02 -20.08 6.70
CA VAL A 111 -11.29 -20.32 5.44
C VAL A 111 -11.89 -19.47 4.31
N ASN A 112 -13.21 -19.49 4.15
CA ASN A 112 -13.89 -18.68 3.14
C ASN A 112 -13.62 -17.17 3.33
N ALA A 113 -13.62 -16.70 4.56
CA ALA A 113 -13.33 -15.30 4.86
C ALA A 113 -11.86 -14.92 4.53
N MET A 114 -10.92 -15.81 4.87
CA MET A 114 -9.50 -15.61 4.56
C MET A 114 -9.22 -15.69 3.05
N GLU A 115 -9.81 -16.64 2.35
CA GLU A 115 -9.69 -16.72 0.88
C GLU A 115 -10.23 -15.47 0.21
N ALA A 116 -11.39 -15.00 0.64
CA ALA A 116 -11.98 -13.77 0.11
C ALA A 116 -11.09 -12.53 0.39
N ALA A 117 -10.50 -12.44 1.58
CA ALA A 117 -9.68 -11.29 1.97
C ALA A 117 -8.28 -11.28 1.33
N TYR A 118 -7.64 -12.46 1.20
CA TYR A 118 -6.22 -12.54 0.85
C TYR A 118 -5.91 -13.20 -0.49
N CYS A 119 -6.86 -13.97 -1.06
CA CYS A 119 -6.65 -14.72 -2.30
C CYS A 119 -7.54 -14.24 -3.46
N GLY A 120 -8.25 -13.12 -3.28
CA GLY A 120 -9.08 -12.49 -4.30
C GLY A 120 -8.25 -11.74 -5.36
N SER A 121 -8.77 -10.62 -5.85
CA SER A 121 -8.10 -9.75 -6.83
C SER A 121 -7.12 -8.74 -6.19
N ILE A 122 -6.91 -8.79 -4.88
CA ILE A 122 -6.02 -7.92 -4.12
C ILE A 122 -4.99 -8.80 -3.40
N GLY A 123 -3.70 -8.55 -3.66
CA GLY A 123 -2.60 -9.10 -2.88
C GLY A 123 -2.20 -8.11 -1.79
N ALA A 124 -2.11 -8.56 -0.53
CA ALA A 124 -1.77 -7.71 0.59
C ALA A 124 -0.52 -8.24 1.31
N GLU A 125 0.51 -7.42 1.40
CA GLU A 125 1.78 -7.73 2.04
C GLU A 125 2.05 -6.66 3.11
N TYR A 126 1.70 -6.93 4.37
CA TYR A 126 1.82 -5.98 5.48
C TYR A 126 2.36 -6.60 6.77
N MET A 127 2.61 -7.91 6.79
CA MET A 127 3.02 -8.60 8.01
C MET A 127 4.41 -8.20 8.52
N HIS A 128 5.20 -7.54 7.67
CA HIS A 128 6.50 -6.96 8.03
C HIS A 128 6.38 -5.70 8.91
N ILE A 129 5.21 -5.07 8.98
CA ILE A 129 4.98 -3.88 9.82
C ILE A 129 5.17 -4.25 11.29
N VAL A 130 6.06 -3.53 11.97
CA VAL A 130 6.43 -3.80 13.37
C VAL A 130 5.38 -3.23 14.34
N ASP A 131 4.84 -2.03 14.06
CA ASP A 131 3.82 -1.44 14.91
C ASP A 131 2.54 -2.26 14.92
N THR A 132 2.15 -2.72 16.12
CA THR A 132 1.00 -3.61 16.28
C THR A 132 -0.33 -2.90 16.00
N LYS A 133 -0.45 -1.59 16.29
CA LYS A 133 -1.70 -0.85 16.08
C LYS A 133 -1.94 -0.66 14.59
N GLU A 134 -0.92 -0.27 13.86
CA GLU A 134 -0.97 -0.11 12.41
C GLU A 134 -1.28 -1.44 11.72
N LYS A 135 -0.57 -2.52 12.07
CA LYS A 135 -0.83 -3.87 11.57
C LYS A 135 -2.27 -4.31 11.81
N ARG A 136 -2.81 -4.11 13.03
CA ARG A 136 -4.19 -4.44 13.36
C ARG A 136 -5.21 -3.59 12.61
N TRP A 137 -4.90 -2.32 12.39
CA TRP A 137 -5.73 -1.43 11.61
C TRP A 137 -5.92 -1.93 10.17
N ILE A 138 -4.84 -2.42 9.54
CA ILE A 138 -4.88 -3.03 8.20
C ILE A 138 -5.68 -4.34 8.23
N GLN A 139 -5.41 -5.24 9.19
CA GLN A 139 -6.10 -6.51 9.33
C GLN A 139 -7.62 -6.33 9.44
N GLN A 140 -8.07 -5.44 10.32
CA GLN A 140 -9.49 -5.17 10.52
C GLN A 140 -10.18 -4.71 9.24
N ARG A 141 -9.51 -3.93 8.40
CA ARG A 141 -10.07 -3.45 7.13
C ARG A 141 -10.11 -4.51 6.05
N LEU A 142 -9.02 -5.24 5.86
CA LEU A 142 -8.95 -6.29 4.85
C LEU A 142 -9.89 -7.46 5.18
N GLU A 143 -9.83 -7.97 6.40
CA GLU A 143 -10.62 -9.11 6.85
C GLU A 143 -12.10 -8.76 6.99
N GLY A 144 -12.41 -7.56 7.51
CA GLY A 144 -13.77 -7.07 7.62
C GLY A 144 -14.46 -6.83 6.28
N ALA A 145 -13.71 -6.34 5.30
CA ALA A 145 -14.23 -6.13 3.94
C ALA A 145 -14.33 -7.43 3.12
N ARG A 146 -13.56 -8.47 3.47
CA ARG A 146 -13.51 -9.77 2.74
C ARG A 146 -13.31 -9.59 1.22
N GLY A 147 -12.45 -8.64 0.83
CA GLY A 147 -12.25 -8.30 -0.58
C GLY A 147 -13.47 -7.73 -1.32
N GLN A 148 -14.57 -7.45 -0.61
CA GLN A 148 -15.78 -6.87 -1.17
C GLN A 148 -15.92 -5.42 -0.70
N PHE A 149 -15.73 -4.49 -1.63
CA PHE A 149 -15.97 -3.07 -1.39
C PHE A 149 -17.37 -2.73 -1.91
N ASN A 150 -18.30 -2.44 -1.00
CA ASN A 150 -19.69 -2.08 -1.35
C ASN A 150 -19.76 -0.60 -1.74
N PHE A 151 -19.36 -0.30 -2.97
CA PHE A 151 -19.57 1.02 -3.55
C PHE A 151 -21.04 1.23 -3.91
N ASN A 152 -21.57 2.38 -3.51
CA ASN A 152 -22.92 2.78 -3.89
C ASN A 152 -23.00 3.18 -5.39
N LYS A 153 -24.21 3.43 -5.89
CA LYS A 153 -24.44 3.74 -7.30
C LYS A 153 -23.71 4.99 -7.77
N ASP A 154 -23.65 6.02 -6.92
CA ASP A 154 -23.02 7.30 -7.29
C ASP A 154 -21.49 7.19 -7.31
N GLN A 155 -20.92 6.45 -6.37
CA GLN A 155 -19.48 6.12 -6.41
C GLN A 155 -19.11 5.35 -7.68
N LYS A 156 -19.90 4.32 -8.05
CA LYS A 156 -19.66 3.55 -9.28
C LYS A 156 -19.79 4.40 -10.54
N LYS A 157 -20.76 5.33 -10.58
CA LYS A 157 -20.86 6.31 -11.68
C LYS A 157 -19.65 7.23 -11.74
N GLY A 158 -19.21 7.75 -10.60
CA GLY A 158 -18.01 8.60 -10.52
C GLY A 158 -16.76 7.88 -10.99
N PHE A 159 -16.58 6.59 -10.68
CA PHE A 159 -15.48 5.79 -11.20
C PHE A 159 -15.57 5.62 -12.71
N LEU A 160 -16.75 5.28 -13.24
CA LEU A 160 -16.95 5.13 -14.68
C LEU A 160 -16.69 6.45 -15.44
N GLU A 161 -17.17 7.58 -14.92
CA GLU A 161 -16.93 8.89 -15.48
C GLU A 161 -15.43 9.19 -15.60
N ARG A 162 -14.67 8.93 -14.54
CA ARG A 162 -13.22 9.16 -14.51
C ARG A 162 -12.45 8.21 -15.41
N LEU A 163 -12.84 6.93 -15.46
CA LEU A 163 -12.27 5.96 -16.40
C LEU A 163 -12.52 6.39 -17.86
N THR A 164 -13.74 6.82 -18.17
CA THR A 164 -14.12 7.31 -19.49
C THR A 164 -13.33 8.58 -19.86
N ALA A 165 -13.14 9.49 -18.92
CA ALA A 165 -12.35 10.71 -19.14
C ALA A 165 -10.86 10.38 -19.37
N ALA A 166 -10.31 9.45 -18.57
CA ALA A 166 -8.93 9.01 -18.73
C ALA A 166 -8.67 8.36 -20.10
N GLU A 167 -9.48 7.37 -20.45
CA GLU A 167 -9.39 6.68 -21.74
C GLU A 167 -9.67 7.63 -22.94
N GLY A 168 -10.67 8.49 -22.77
CA GLY A 168 -11.05 9.46 -23.81
C GLY A 168 -9.91 10.42 -24.16
N LEU A 169 -9.18 10.92 -23.15
CA LEU A 169 -8.01 11.78 -23.37
C LEU A 169 -6.89 11.02 -24.12
N GLU A 170 -6.58 9.80 -23.69
CA GLU A 170 -5.54 8.99 -24.35
C GLU A 170 -5.89 8.70 -25.81
N LYS A 171 -7.12 8.26 -26.08
CA LYS A 171 -7.62 8.02 -27.44
C LYS A 171 -7.59 9.28 -28.31
N TYR A 172 -8.03 10.41 -27.75
CA TYR A 172 -8.02 11.68 -28.47
C TYR A 172 -6.60 12.09 -28.86
N LEU A 173 -5.67 12.09 -27.91
CA LEU A 173 -4.27 12.47 -28.15
C LEU A 173 -3.59 11.51 -29.14
N GLY A 174 -3.84 10.19 -28.99
CA GLY A 174 -3.28 9.17 -29.88
C GLY A 174 -3.75 9.30 -31.32
N ASN A 175 -5.02 9.62 -31.55
CA ASN A 175 -5.61 9.76 -32.86
C ASN A 175 -5.27 11.11 -33.52
N LYS A 176 -5.27 12.19 -32.75
CA LYS A 176 -5.02 13.53 -33.28
C LYS A 176 -3.54 13.82 -33.52
N TYR A 177 -2.68 13.35 -32.65
CA TYR A 177 -1.24 13.63 -32.67
C TYR A 177 -0.44 12.34 -32.89
N VAL A 178 -0.68 11.69 -34.02
CA VAL A 178 -0.04 10.42 -34.40
C VAL A 178 1.48 10.56 -34.38
N GLY A 179 2.17 9.63 -33.72
CA GLY A 179 3.64 9.62 -33.56
C GLY A 179 4.20 10.63 -32.57
N ALA A 180 3.39 11.52 -32.03
CA ALA A 180 3.85 12.44 -30.98
C ALA A 180 4.09 11.70 -29.66
N LYS A 181 5.22 11.99 -29.01
CA LYS A 181 5.56 11.43 -27.71
C LYS A 181 4.59 11.94 -26.63
N ARG A 182 3.85 11.06 -25.97
CA ARG A 182 2.83 11.43 -24.99
C ARG A 182 2.90 10.65 -23.67
N PHE A 183 3.62 9.52 -23.64
CA PHE A 183 3.69 8.62 -22.48
C PHE A 183 2.31 8.35 -21.87
N GLY A 184 1.43 7.74 -22.66
CA GLY A 184 0.04 7.53 -22.30
C GLY A 184 -0.15 6.58 -21.11
N LEU A 185 -1.38 6.58 -20.62
CA LEU A 185 -1.82 5.81 -19.44
C LEU A 185 -2.56 4.52 -19.84
N GLU A 186 -2.48 4.12 -21.09
CA GLU A 186 -3.20 2.96 -21.60
C GLU A 186 -2.89 1.69 -20.79
N GLY A 187 -3.93 1.04 -20.30
CA GLY A 187 -3.87 -0.11 -19.38
C GLY A 187 -3.78 0.26 -17.89
N GLY A 188 -3.51 1.52 -17.55
CA GLY A 188 -3.43 2.04 -16.20
C GLY A 188 -4.50 3.09 -15.85
N GLU A 189 -5.61 3.15 -16.59
CA GLU A 189 -6.65 4.19 -16.44
C GLU A 189 -7.26 4.24 -15.05
N SER A 190 -7.23 3.12 -14.32
CA SER A 190 -7.68 3.04 -12.91
C SER A 190 -6.89 3.96 -11.96
N PHE A 191 -5.70 4.42 -12.38
CA PHE A 191 -4.90 5.41 -11.68
C PHE A 191 -5.67 6.72 -11.43
N ILE A 192 -6.47 7.17 -12.39
CA ILE A 192 -7.22 8.44 -12.29
C ILE A 192 -8.33 8.37 -11.22
N PRO A 193 -9.27 7.40 -11.23
CA PRO A 193 -10.23 7.29 -10.13
C PRO A 193 -9.56 7.02 -8.78
N MET A 194 -8.47 6.26 -8.72
CA MET A 194 -7.71 6.02 -7.48
C MET A 194 -7.13 7.32 -6.92
N MET A 195 -6.44 8.12 -7.73
CA MET A 195 -5.89 9.42 -7.31
C MET A 195 -6.97 10.36 -6.81
N ASN A 196 -8.11 10.41 -7.51
CA ASN A 196 -9.24 11.21 -7.05
C ASN A 196 -9.73 10.73 -5.66
N GLU A 197 -9.92 9.44 -5.46
CA GLU A 197 -10.41 8.90 -4.19
C GLU A 197 -9.41 9.18 -3.05
N ILE A 198 -8.10 9.03 -3.28
CA ILE A 198 -7.07 9.37 -2.29
C ILE A 198 -7.18 10.84 -1.89
N ILE A 199 -7.28 11.76 -2.85
CA ILE A 199 -7.37 13.20 -2.59
C ILE A 199 -8.66 13.55 -1.84
N GLN A 200 -9.81 13.00 -2.24
CA GLN A 200 -11.09 13.23 -1.57
C GLN A 200 -11.06 12.72 -0.13
N ARG A 201 -10.46 11.56 0.11
CA ARG A 201 -10.29 10.99 1.46
C ARG A 201 -9.29 11.78 2.29
N ALA A 202 -8.16 12.16 1.72
CA ALA A 202 -7.18 13.00 2.43
C ALA A 202 -7.83 14.30 2.92
N GLY A 203 -8.59 14.98 2.06
CA GLY A 203 -9.32 16.17 2.47
C GLY A 203 -10.37 15.89 3.54
N SER A 204 -11.08 14.75 3.48
CA SER A 204 -12.09 14.39 4.49
C SER A 204 -11.52 14.18 5.89
N VAL A 205 -10.23 13.88 6.01
CA VAL A 205 -9.49 13.79 7.28
C VAL A 205 -8.63 15.01 7.57
N SER A 206 -8.97 16.14 6.96
CA SER A 206 -8.37 17.45 7.20
C SER A 206 -6.97 17.70 6.60
N CYS A 207 -6.47 16.84 5.72
CA CYS A 207 -5.28 17.13 4.92
C CYS A 207 -5.46 18.43 4.13
N LYS A 208 -4.45 19.28 4.08
CA LYS A 208 -4.49 20.61 3.46
C LYS A 208 -3.75 20.68 2.13
N GLU A 209 -2.71 19.89 1.98
CA GLU A 209 -1.91 19.87 0.77
C GLU A 209 -1.56 18.45 0.36
N VAL A 210 -1.56 18.19 -0.94
CA VAL A 210 -1.04 16.96 -1.53
C VAL A 210 0.09 17.32 -2.49
N VAL A 211 1.28 16.79 -2.25
CA VAL A 211 2.44 17.01 -3.12
C VAL A 211 2.72 15.73 -3.90
N ILE A 212 2.70 15.84 -5.22
CA ILE A 212 2.78 14.69 -6.12
C ILE A 212 4.11 14.73 -6.89
N GLY A 213 4.83 13.63 -6.86
CA GLY A 213 5.96 13.34 -7.74
C GLY A 213 5.63 12.16 -8.64
N MET A 214 5.99 12.26 -9.91
CA MET A 214 5.77 11.15 -10.83
C MET A 214 6.65 11.26 -12.06
N PRO A 215 6.97 10.15 -12.74
CA PRO A 215 7.61 10.16 -14.03
C PRO A 215 6.65 10.70 -15.11
N HIS A 216 7.03 10.54 -16.35
CA HIS A 216 6.27 11.04 -17.51
C HIS A 216 5.00 10.23 -17.83
N ARG A 217 4.96 8.91 -17.55
CA ARG A 217 3.80 8.05 -17.87
C ARG A 217 2.55 8.47 -17.10
N GLY A 218 1.45 8.68 -17.81
CA GLY A 218 0.19 9.12 -17.22
C GLY A 218 0.15 10.58 -16.76
N ARG A 219 1.25 11.33 -16.88
CA ARG A 219 1.36 12.69 -16.35
C ARG A 219 0.40 13.66 -17.03
N LEU A 220 0.24 13.58 -18.35
CA LEU A 220 -0.70 14.44 -19.08
C LEU A 220 -2.14 14.19 -18.65
N ASN A 221 -2.47 12.92 -18.39
CA ASN A 221 -3.78 12.53 -17.89
C ASN A 221 -4.05 13.06 -16.49
N LEU A 222 -3.07 12.95 -15.59
CA LEU A 222 -3.16 13.52 -14.23
C LEU A 222 -3.33 15.04 -14.29
N LEU A 223 -2.56 15.74 -15.13
CA LEU A 223 -2.65 17.20 -15.29
C LEU A 223 -4.07 17.64 -15.64
N VAL A 224 -4.71 16.96 -16.60
CA VAL A 224 -6.07 17.32 -17.05
C VAL A 224 -7.15 16.84 -16.09
N ASN A 225 -7.16 15.55 -15.77
CA ASN A 225 -8.30 14.91 -15.10
C ASN A 225 -8.27 15.01 -13.56
N ILE A 226 -7.10 15.30 -12.97
CA ILE A 226 -6.97 15.45 -11.51
C ILE A 226 -6.65 16.90 -11.13
N LEU A 227 -5.68 17.51 -11.78
CA LEU A 227 -5.24 18.86 -11.45
C LEU A 227 -6.04 19.96 -12.15
N GLY A 228 -6.89 19.59 -13.14
CA GLY A 228 -7.75 20.53 -13.84
C GLY A 228 -7.04 21.46 -14.83
N LYS A 229 -5.85 21.08 -15.32
CA LYS A 229 -5.20 21.82 -16.39
C LYS A 229 -6.12 21.86 -17.62
N ASN A 230 -6.26 23.05 -18.23
CA ASN A 230 -7.11 23.22 -19.40
C ASN A 230 -6.62 22.36 -20.58
N PRO A 231 -7.42 21.44 -21.12
CA PRO A 231 -7.04 20.62 -22.26
C PRO A 231 -6.60 21.44 -23.48
N ALA A 232 -7.20 22.62 -23.71
CA ALA A 232 -6.82 23.48 -24.83
C ALA A 232 -5.37 23.99 -24.76
N GLU A 233 -4.87 24.25 -23.51
CA GLU A 233 -3.47 24.60 -23.30
C GLU A 233 -2.55 23.45 -23.66
N LEU A 234 -2.91 22.23 -23.17
CA LEU A 234 -2.17 21.02 -23.48
C LEU A 234 -2.13 20.74 -25.00
N PHE A 235 -3.26 20.91 -25.69
CA PHE A 235 -3.33 20.70 -27.14
C PHE A 235 -2.49 21.74 -27.88
N GLY A 236 -2.48 23.00 -27.43
CA GLY A 236 -1.60 24.04 -27.96
C GLY A 236 -0.10 23.68 -27.89
N GLU A 237 0.30 22.98 -26.82
CA GLU A 237 1.67 22.48 -26.68
C GLU A 237 2.00 21.38 -27.70
N PHE A 238 1.05 20.50 -28.02
CA PHE A 238 1.22 19.51 -29.10
C PHE A 238 1.31 20.16 -30.49
N GLU A 239 0.61 21.28 -30.69
CA GLU A 239 0.57 22.02 -31.93
C GLU A 239 1.73 23.04 -32.09
N GLY A 240 2.64 23.09 -31.10
CA GLY A 240 3.74 24.06 -31.10
C GLY A 240 3.30 25.52 -30.89
N LYS A 241 2.05 25.73 -30.45
CA LYS A 241 1.46 27.03 -30.16
C LYS A 241 1.62 27.46 -28.71
N ALA A 242 2.40 26.72 -27.93
CA ALA A 242 2.59 27.02 -26.53
C ALA A 242 3.18 28.43 -26.36
N LEU A 243 2.50 29.24 -25.60
CA LEU A 243 2.88 30.62 -25.28
C LEU A 243 4.06 30.65 -24.28
N HIS A 244 5.15 29.98 -24.56
CA HIS A 244 6.37 30.11 -23.77
C HIS A 244 7.02 31.47 -24.06
N LYS A 245 6.55 32.46 -23.33
CA LYS A 245 7.23 33.73 -23.24
C LYS A 245 8.58 33.53 -22.52
N LYS A 246 9.66 33.56 -23.36
CA LYS A 246 11.06 33.68 -22.90
C LYS A 246 11.54 32.67 -21.84
N GLY A 247 12.17 31.62 -22.29
CA GLY A 247 12.90 30.64 -21.47
C GLY A 247 13.24 29.40 -22.31
N SER A 248 14.22 28.61 -21.89
CA SER A 248 14.44 27.26 -22.41
C SER A 248 13.23 26.41 -22.05
N GLY A 249 12.28 26.24 -22.99
CA GLY A 249 11.07 25.44 -22.73
C GLY A 249 11.40 23.99 -22.39
N ASP A 250 10.84 23.49 -21.30
CA ASP A 250 10.88 22.07 -21.00
C ASP A 250 9.78 21.34 -21.79
N VAL A 251 9.90 20.02 -21.92
CA VAL A 251 8.93 19.20 -22.65
C VAL A 251 7.64 19.06 -21.86
N LYS A 252 6.51 18.96 -22.57
CA LYS A 252 5.16 18.93 -21.97
C LYS A 252 4.96 17.89 -20.88
N TYR A 253 5.63 16.76 -20.96
CA TYR A 253 5.52 15.65 -19.98
C TYR A 253 6.47 15.77 -18.78
N HIS A 254 7.16 16.91 -18.61
CA HIS A 254 7.94 17.25 -17.42
C HIS A 254 7.29 18.37 -16.59
N GLN A 255 6.26 19.02 -17.11
CA GLN A 255 5.65 20.19 -16.46
C GLN A 255 5.09 19.87 -15.08
N GLY A 256 5.37 20.78 -14.14
CA GLY A 256 4.66 20.89 -12.88
C GLY A 256 3.36 21.66 -13.04
N PHE A 257 2.50 21.54 -12.04
CA PHE A 257 1.24 22.27 -11.98
C PHE A 257 0.75 22.35 -10.52
N SER A 258 -0.03 23.37 -10.22
CA SER A 258 -0.71 23.42 -8.92
C SER A 258 -2.13 23.95 -9.09
N SER A 259 -3.03 23.47 -8.30
CA SER A 259 -4.44 23.86 -8.25
C SER A 259 -5.05 23.55 -6.90
N ASN A 260 -6.23 24.11 -6.66
CA ASN A 260 -7.02 23.76 -5.50
C ASN A 260 -8.23 22.94 -5.91
N VAL A 261 -8.57 21.93 -5.12
CA VAL A 261 -9.74 21.09 -5.33
C VAL A 261 -10.61 21.07 -4.10
N MET A 262 -11.93 21.04 -4.32
CA MET A 262 -12.89 20.90 -3.22
C MET A 262 -13.05 19.44 -2.83
N THR A 263 -13.01 19.19 -1.53
CA THR A 263 -13.23 17.87 -0.94
C THR A 263 -14.31 17.96 0.14
N PRO A 264 -14.83 16.85 0.65
CA PRO A 264 -15.80 16.87 1.75
C PRO A 264 -15.31 17.59 3.02
N GLY A 265 -14.01 17.63 3.25
CA GLY A 265 -13.39 18.34 4.40
C GLY A 265 -12.91 19.76 4.09
N GLY A 266 -13.21 20.28 2.91
CA GLY A 266 -12.82 21.61 2.46
C GLY A 266 -11.84 21.59 1.28
N GLU A 267 -11.24 22.73 1.02
CA GLU A 267 -10.27 22.89 -0.07
C GLU A 267 -8.95 22.22 0.27
N VAL A 268 -8.38 21.51 -0.71
CA VAL A 268 -7.04 20.89 -0.65
C VAL A 268 -6.20 21.44 -1.79
N HIS A 269 -4.99 21.89 -1.47
CA HIS A 269 -4.03 22.36 -2.46
C HIS A 269 -3.26 21.17 -3.04
N LEU A 270 -3.29 21.02 -4.37
CA LEU A 270 -2.53 20.00 -5.10
C LEU A 270 -1.29 20.64 -5.74
N ALA A 271 -0.15 20.01 -5.59
CA ALA A 271 1.10 20.45 -6.22
C ALA A 271 1.80 19.27 -6.89
N LEU A 272 1.86 19.29 -8.21
CA LEU A 272 2.65 18.34 -9.00
C LEU A 272 4.05 18.94 -9.23
N ALA A 273 5.07 18.28 -8.71
CA ALA A 273 6.45 18.68 -8.89
C ALA A 273 6.87 18.56 -10.36
N PHE A 274 7.77 19.43 -10.82
CA PHE A 274 8.47 19.24 -12.10
C PHE A 274 9.24 17.92 -12.06
N ASN A 275 9.36 17.26 -13.20
CA ASN A 275 10.10 16.01 -13.33
C ASN A 275 11.10 16.08 -14.46
N PRO A 276 12.38 15.77 -14.26
CA PRO A 276 13.33 15.62 -15.36
C PRO A 276 13.24 14.22 -15.97
N SER A 277 14.01 13.97 -17.03
CA SER A 277 14.15 12.63 -17.62
C SER A 277 14.93 11.64 -16.74
N HIS A 278 15.57 12.10 -15.68
CA HIS A 278 16.23 11.23 -14.69
C HIS A 278 15.16 10.60 -13.81
N LEU A 279 14.96 9.29 -13.99
CA LEU A 279 13.93 8.55 -13.25
C LEU A 279 14.21 8.55 -11.74
N GLU A 280 13.14 8.60 -10.94
CA GLU A 280 13.10 8.47 -9.48
C GLU A 280 13.65 9.69 -8.69
N ILE A 281 14.43 10.59 -9.31
CA ILE A 281 15.04 11.71 -8.59
C ILE A 281 14.00 12.72 -8.03
N VAL A 282 12.77 12.69 -8.54
CA VAL A 282 11.67 13.54 -8.03
C VAL A 282 11.21 13.10 -6.63
N GLY A 283 11.44 11.85 -6.24
CA GLY A 283 11.07 11.31 -4.93
C GLY A 283 11.61 12.16 -3.77
N PRO A 284 12.93 12.23 -3.55
CA PRO A 284 13.50 13.04 -2.47
C PRO A 284 13.19 14.54 -2.62
N VAL A 285 12.95 15.05 -3.83
CA VAL A 285 12.52 16.45 -4.04
C VAL A 285 11.13 16.67 -3.46
N VAL A 286 10.20 15.75 -3.69
CA VAL A 286 8.84 15.81 -3.11
C VAL A 286 8.90 15.74 -1.58
N GLU A 287 9.67 14.81 -1.03
CA GLU A 287 9.80 14.70 0.43
C GLU A 287 10.40 15.95 1.06
N GLY A 288 11.42 16.54 0.45
CA GLY A 288 11.99 17.82 0.88
C GLY A 288 10.95 18.96 0.81
N SER A 289 10.13 19.00 -0.26
CA SER A 289 9.03 19.96 -0.40
C SER A 289 7.96 19.77 0.69
N VAL A 290 7.59 18.53 0.97
CA VAL A 290 6.63 18.20 2.04
C VAL A 290 7.18 18.62 3.39
N ARG A 291 8.42 18.27 3.70
CA ARG A 291 9.07 18.67 4.95
C ARG A 291 9.08 20.18 5.14
N ALA A 292 9.40 20.95 4.11
CA ALA A 292 9.37 22.41 4.16
C ALA A 292 7.95 22.96 4.41
N ARG A 293 6.93 22.34 3.81
CA ARG A 293 5.52 22.72 4.02
C ARG A 293 5.06 22.39 5.44
N GLN A 294 5.40 21.21 5.97
CA GLN A 294 5.12 20.83 7.36
C GLN A 294 5.75 21.81 8.35
N VAL A 295 7.02 22.16 8.17
CA VAL A 295 7.70 23.14 9.03
C VAL A 295 6.99 24.50 8.98
N ARG A 296 6.64 25.00 7.79
CA ARG A 296 5.94 26.28 7.62
C ARG A 296 4.55 26.27 8.26
N ARG A 297 3.84 25.12 8.21
CA ARG A 297 2.51 24.93 8.82
C ARG A 297 2.57 24.64 10.32
N ARG A 298 3.75 24.32 10.86
CA ARG A 298 3.94 23.79 12.22
C ARG A 298 3.22 22.43 12.40
N ASP A 299 3.14 21.66 11.33
CA ASP A 299 2.55 20.34 11.28
C ASP A 299 3.55 19.30 11.86
N ILE A 300 3.49 19.15 13.20
CA ILE A 300 4.40 18.25 13.94
C ILE A 300 4.01 16.77 13.69
N GLY A 301 2.72 16.51 13.52
CA GLY A 301 2.17 15.16 13.30
C GLY A 301 2.39 14.64 11.89
N GLY A 302 2.56 15.53 10.91
CA GLY A 302 2.63 15.15 9.49
C GLY A 302 1.26 14.85 8.88
N ASP A 303 0.18 15.42 9.46
CA ASP A 303 -1.20 15.14 9.06
C ASP A 303 -1.73 16.11 7.99
N ASP A 304 -1.13 17.30 7.89
CA ASP A 304 -1.60 18.38 7.01
C ASP A 304 -1.13 18.23 5.55
N VAL A 305 -0.01 17.54 5.30
CA VAL A 305 0.63 17.46 3.98
C VAL A 305 0.91 16.03 3.60
N LEU A 306 0.25 15.53 2.56
CA LEU A 306 0.40 14.17 2.05
C LEU A 306 1.36 14.13 0.86
N PRO A 307 2.51 13.44 0.95
CA PRO A 307 3.33 13.11 -0.21
C PRO A 307 2.78 11.90 -0.96
N ILE A 308 2.75 11.99 -2.30
CA ILE A 308 2.43 10.87 -3.19
C ILE A 308 3.52 10.78 -4.25
N ILE A 309 4.15 9.62 -4.38
CA ILE A 309 5.12 9.38 -5.45
C ILE A 309 4.66 8.19 -6.29
N VAL A 310 4.61 8.41 -7.60
CA VAL A 310 4.27 7.40 -8.59
C VAL A 310 5.56 6.91 -9.24
N HIS A 311 5.71 5.62 -9.40
CA HIS A 311 6.91 4.96 -9.88
C HIS A 311 6.62 4.03 -11.07
N GLY A 312 7.63 3.81 -11.92
CA GLY A 312 7.68 2.59 -12.73
C GLY A 312 8.41 1.49 -11.92
N ASP A 313 7.94 0.26 -11.99
CA ASP A 313 8.44 -0.86 -11.18
C ASP A 313 9.95 -1.12 -11.35
N ALA A 314 10.41 -1.20 -12.59
CA ALA A 314 11.82 -1.44 -12.88
C ALA A 314 12.71 -0.25 -12.44
N ALA A 315 12.23 0.98 -12.59
CA ALA A 315 12.97 2.16 -12.16
C ALA A 315 13.04 2.23 -10.63
N PHE A 316 11.95 1.93 -9.94
CA PHE A 316 11.91 1.88 -8.48
C PHE A 316 12.94 0.90 -7.91
N ALA A 317 13.02 -0.30 -8.46
CA ALA A 317 13.97 -1.32 -8.02
C ALA A 317 15.41 -1.02 -8.47
N GLY A 318 15.58 -0.42 -9.64
CA GLY A 318 16.89 -0.26 -10.30
C GLY A 318 17.63 1.04 -9.99
N GLN A 319 16.99 2.03 -9.36
CA GLN A 319 17.61 3.33 -9.06
C GLN A 319 17.96 3.44 -7.58
N GLY A 320 19.26 3.53 -7.26
CA GLY A 320 19.79 3.60 -5.90
C GLY A 320 19.23 4.74 -5.05
N VAL A 321 18.76 5.83 -5.67
CA VAL A 321 18.17 6.98 -4.98
C VAL A 321 16.98 6.61 -4.10
N ASN A 322 16.19 5.59 -4.47
CA ASN A 322 15.05 5.13 -3.66
C ASN A 322 15.54 4.46 -2.37
N GLN A 323 16.54 3.58 -2.46
CA GLN A 323 17.11 2.92 -1.29
C GLN A 323 17.79 3.94 -0.35
N GLU A 324 18.45 4.94 -0.88
CA GLU A 324 19.04 6.04 -0.10
C GLU A 324 17.98 6.89 0.58
N THR A 325 16.87 7.16 -0.11
CA THR A 325 15.70 7.86 0.46
C THR A 325 15.10 7.07 1.63
N PHE A 326 14.92 5.76 1.48
CA PHE A 326 14.46 4.91 2.59
C PHE A 326 15.42 4.89 3.78
N GLN A 327 16.72 4.87 3.55
CA GLN A 327 17.71 4.96 4.64
C GLN A 327 17.59 6.25 5.43
N MET A 328 17.23 7.36 4.78
CA MET A 328 17.03 8.66 5.44
C MET A 328 15.66 8.78 6.13
N SER A 329 14.68 7.95 5.81
CA SER A 329 13.27 8.10 6.23
C SER A 329 13.05 8.17 7.75
N GLN A 330 13.93 7.54 8.54
CA GLN A 330 13.89 7.57 10.01
C GLN A 330 14.83 8.63 10.62
N THR A 331 15.53 9.38 9.79
CA THR A 331 16.44 10.44 10.25
C THR A 331 15.64 11.68 10.57
N ARG A 332 15.78 12.21 11.78
CA ARG A 332 14.98 13.32 12.33
C ARG A 332 14.80 14.53 11.39
N GLY A 333 15.83 14.88 10.59
CA GLY A 333 15.78 16.00 9.65
C GLY A 333 15.00 15.74 8.37
N TYR A 334 14.77 14.45 8.03
CA TYR A 334 14.22 14.04 6.73
C TYR A 334 12.85 13.38 6.82
N THR A 335 12.42 12.96 8.00
CA THR A 335 11.10 12.34 8.17
C THR A 335 9.96 13.26 7.77
N VAL A 336 8.96 12.74 7.07
CA VAL A 336 7.74 13.42 6.61
C VAL A 336 6.45 12.82 7.15
N GLY A 337 6.54 11.83 8.06
CA GLY A 337 5.39 11.17 8.67
C GLY A 337 4.83 10.00 7.88
N GLY A 338 5.21 9.84 6.64
CA GLY A 338 4.78 8.76 5.74
C GLY A 338 4.79 9.20 4.30
N LEU A 339 4.71 8.24 3.39
CA LEU A 339 4.74 8.45 1.96
C LEU A 339 3.84 7.42 1.27
N SER A 340 2.93 7.88 0.41
CA SER A 340 2.16 6.99 -0.46
C SER A 340 2.97 6.68 -1.72
N LEU A 341 3.29 5.42 -1.94
CA LEU A 341 3.98 4.91 -3.13
C LEU A 341 2.97 4.23 -4.06
N ILE A 342 2.98 4.62 -5.33
CA ILE A 342 2.10 4.07 -6.37
C ILE A 342 2.95 3.62 -7.55
N HIS A 343 2.72 2.42 -8.05
CA HIS A 343 3.35 1.89 -9.25
C HIS A 343 2.37 1.88 -10.42
N ILE A 344 2.82 2.34 -11.59
CA ILE A 344 2.06 2.30 -12.85
C ILE A 344 2.90 1.77 -14.01
#